data_f6a91db6c96bb545f315559b30811a16
#
_entry.id   f6a91db6c96bb545f315559b30811a16
#
_cell.length_a   1.000
_cell.length_b   1.000
_cell.length_c   1.000
_cell.angle_alpha   90.00
_cell.angle_beta   90.00
_cell.angle_gamma   90.00
#
_symmetry.space_group_name_H-M   'P 1'
#
loop_
_entity.id
_entity.type
_entity.pdbx_description
1 polymer ?
#
loop_
_entity_poly.entity_id
_entity_poly.type
_entity_poly.pdbx_seq_one_letter_code
_entity_poly.pdbx_strand_id
1 'polypeptide(L)'
;KDPPKLTGKFVYSTQQLFLLYLYSKKKRLYISEAGKVLPFTAMTLTRAVKQLETTDLFLVAKEGVNKFIESKYKRDELFEKAKVYLTTPVRKTGYIDKTQVTENMVFAGETALSEKTMLNPSRVVTYAISEKYYDKALLTDELIDPDKQVRLELWAYNPKQFSEDNSADDISLVLSFTDTNDERIEEAVDELQERRLQE
;
A
#
# COMPACT_ATOMS: atom_id res chain seq x y z
N LYS A 1 3.83 26.56 20.97
CA LYS A 1 4.62 26.25 19.75
C LYS A 1 3.91 25.14 19.01
N ASP A 2 3.43 25.44 17.81
CA ASP A 2 2.88 24.41 16.93
C ASP A 2 3.94 23.33 16.68
N PRO A 3 3.56 22.03 16.66
CA PRO A 3 4.50 20.97 16.32
C PRO A 3 5.04 21.20 14.89
N PRO A 4 6.29 20.83 14.63
CA PRO A 4 6.84 20.98 13.30
C PRO A 4 6.02 20.15 12.31
N LYS A 5 5.63 20.76 11.19
CA LYS A 5 4.95 20.05 10.10
C LYS A 5 5.88 19.04 9.46
N LEU A 6 5.32 17.89 9.11
CA LEU A 6 6.06 16.89 8.36
C LEU A 6 6.40 17.44 6.96
N THR A 7 7.68 17.44 6.61
CA THR A 7 8.18 17.92 5.31
C THR A 7 8.57 16.79 4.35
N GLY A 8 8.51 15.54 4.78
CA GLY A 8 8.92 14.36 4.03
C GLY A 8 7.83 13.30 3.94
N LYS A 9 8.20 12.17 3.35
CA LYS A 9 7.31 11.01 3.20
C LYS A 9 7.10 10.29 4.54
N PHE A 10 5.94 9.62 4.66
CA PHE A 10 5.72 8.67 5.75
C PHE A 10 6.77 7.55 5.71
N VAL A 11 7.18 7.10 6.90
CA VAL A 11 7.80 5.78 7.00
C VAL A 11 6.74 4.71 6.75
N TYR A 12 7.13 3.52 6.32
CA TYR A 12 6.16 2.50 5.90
C TYR A 12 5.21 2.03 7.01
N SER A 13 5.65 2.03 8.27
CA SER A 13 4.75 1.74 9.39
C SER A 13 3.63 2.77 9.54
N THR A 14 3.93 4.03 9.33
CA THR A 14 2.94 5.12 9.32
C THR A 14 2.00 4.98 8.13
N GLN A 15 2.52 4.66 6.94
CA GLN A 15 1.69 4.42 5.76
C GLN A 15 0.72 3.26 5.98
N GLN A 16 1.16 2.18 6.59
CA GLN A 16 0.27 1.05 6.91
C GLN A 16 -0.81 1.43 7.92
N LEU A 17 -0.50 2.24 8.93
CA LEU A 17 -1.52 2.76 9.85
C LEU A 17 -2.53 3.66 9.12
N PHE A 18 -2.06 4.52 8.22
CA PHE A 18 -2.91 5.34 7.37
C PHE A 18 -3.85 4.49 6.49
N LEU A 19 -3.31 3.44 5.85
CA LEU A 19 -4.10 2.52 5.04
C LEU A 19 -5.15 1.77 5.88
N LEU A 20 -4.77 1.31 7.07
CA LEU A 20 -5.71 0.68 7.99
C LEU A 20 -6.86 1.62 8.34
N TYR A 21 -6.58 2.90 8.58
CA TYR A 21 -7.61 3.90 8.82
C TYR A 21 -8.57 4.03 7.64
N LEU A 22 -8.04 4.15 6.41
CA LEU A 22 -8.86 4.23 5.20
C LEU A 22 -9.75 3.01 5.02
N TYR A 23 -9.19 1.81 5.18
CA TYR A 23 -9.92 0.55 4.99
C TYR A 23 -10.92 0.26 6.12
N SER A 24 -10.70 0.77 7.31
CA SER A 24 -11.61 0.55 8.44
C SER A 24 -12.99 1.19 8.24
N LYS A 25 -13.07 2.22 7.40
CA LYS A 25 -14.29 3.04 7.17
C LYS A 25 -14.88 3.63 8.46
N LYS A 26 -14.12 3.60 9.54
CA LYS A 26 -14.53 4.14 10.84
C LYS A 26 -14.15 5.63 10.94
N LYS A 27 -14.95 6.40 11.64
CA LYS A 27 -14.60 7.77 11.97
C LYS A 27 -13.38 7.82 12.91
N ARG A 28 -13.35 6.91 13.89
CA ARG A 28 -12.27 6.76 14.87
C ARG A 28 -11.61 5.39 14.73
N LEU A 29 -10.29 5.36 14.70
CA LEU A 29 -9.52 4.14 14.81
C LEU A 29 -8.77 4.17 16.15
N TYR A 30 -9.10 3.25 17.03
CA TYR A 30 -8.39 3.10 18.30
C TYR A 30 -7.04 2.43 18.09
N ILE A 31 -6.01 2.93 18.75
CA ILE A 31 -4.65 2.41 18.60
C ILE A 31 -4.54 0.98 19.09
N SER A 32 -5.33 0.59 20.10
CA SER A 32 -5.42 -0.80 20.55
C SER A 32 -5.97 -1.75 19.47
N GLU A 33 -6.91 -1.29 18.65
CA GLU A 33 -7.40 -2.06 17.49
C GLU A 33 -6.32 -2.19 16.43
N ALA A 34 -5.63 -1.10 16.11
CA ALA A 34 -4.52 -1.10 15.16
C ALA A 34 -3.41 -2.06 15.59
N GLY A 35 -3.10 -2.11 16.88
CA GLY A 35 -2.09 -3.02 17.42
C GLY A 35 -2.43 -4.51 17.32
N LYS A 36 -3.71 -4.86 17.15
CA LYS A 36 -4.13 -6.24 16.91
C LYS A 36 -4.00 -6.67 15.43
N VAL A 37 -4.04 -5.72 14.52
CA VAL A 37 -4.05 -5.97 13.07
C VAL A 37 -2.67 -5.80 12.46
N LEU A 38 -1.96 -4.74 12.86
CA LEU A 38 -0.65 -4.40 12.32
C LEU A 38 0.47 -5.14 13.08
N PRO A 39 1.52 -5.62 12.36
CA PRO A 39 2.61 -6.40 12.93
C PRO A 39 3.66 -5.51 13.62
N PHE A 40 3.22 -4.54 14.45
CA PHE A 40 4.10 -3.54 15.04
C PHE A 40 4.12 -3.61 16.55
N THR A 41 5.26 -3.21 17.13
CA THR A 41 5.38 -2.97 18.55
C THR A 41 4.59 -1.72 18.97
N ALA A 42 4.26 -1.61 20.25
CA ALA A 42 3.62 -0.41 20.80
C ALA A 42 4.45 0.88 20.53
N MET A 43 5.76 0.77 20.57
CA MET A 43 6.65 1.89 20.29
C MET A 43 6.56 2.32 18.81
N THR A 44 6.55 1.38 17.89
CA THR A 44 6.40 1.65 16.45
C THR A 44 5.06 2.31 16.15
N LEU A 45 3.97 1.82 16.75
CA LEU A 45 2.64 2.45 16.63
C LEU A 45 2.61 3.87 17.19
N THR A 46 3.23 4.09 18.34
CA THR A 46 3.32 5.44 18.94
C THR A 46 4.03 6.41 18.00
N ARG A 47 5.13 5.99 17.37
CA ARG A 47 5.85 6.80 16.38
C ARG A 47 5.02 7.06 15.13
N ALA A 48 4.30 6.04 14.64
CA ALA A 48 3.41 6.18 13.49
C ALA A 48 2.28 7.19 13.75
N VAL A 49 1.62 7.08 14.90
CA VAL A 49 0.58 8.04 15.32
C VAL A 49 1.14 9.46 15.39
N LYS A 50 2.32 9.63 15.95
CA LYS A 50 2.97 10.93 16.07
C LYS A 50 3.27 11.54 14.69
N GLN A 51 3.72 10.71 13.74
CA GLN A 51 3.94 11.16 12.37
C GLN A 51 2.63 11.59 11.69
N LEU A 52 1.54 10.84 11.86
CA LEU A 52 0.22 11.23 11.35
C LEU A 52 -0.25 12.55 11.95
N GLU A 53 -0.04 12.76 13.24
CA GLU A 53 -0.42 14.01 13.92
C GLU A 53 0.28 15.24 13.32
N THR A 54 1.53 15.10 12.88
CA THR A 54 2.30 16.22 12.31
C THR A 54 1.82 16.69 10.94
N THR A 55 0.93 15.93 10.29
CA THR A 55 0.38 16.29 8.97
C THR A 55 -0.81 17.24 9.03
N ASP A 56 -1.38 17.48 10.19
CA ASP A 56 -2.66 18.17 10.38
C ASP A 56 -3.88 17.48 9.71
N LEU A 57 -3.69 16.26 9.21
CA LEU A 57 -4.77 15.46 8.60
C LEU A 57 -5.55 14.66 9.64
N PHE A 58 -4.96 14.44 10.81
CA PHE A 58 -5.53 13.66 11.91
C PHE A 58 -5.55 14.39 13.22
N LEU A 59 -6.65 14.23 13.93
CA LEU A 59 -6.74 14.50 15.36
C LEU A 59 -6.33 13.24 16.13
N VAL A 60 -5.44 13.41 17.10
CA VAL A 60 -5.05 12.37 18.04
C VAL A 60 -5.60 12.73 19.41
N ALA A 61 -6.45 11.91 19.98
CA ALA A 61 -7.09 12.16 21.25
C ALA A 61 -7.29 10.87 22.06
N LYS A 62 -7.81 11.01 23.26
CA LYS A 62 -8.12 9.91 24.16
C LYS A 62 -9.59 9.95 24.58
N GLU A 63 -10.17 8.78 24.71
CA GLU A 63 -11.44 8.55 25.38
C GLU A 63 -11.18 7.61 26.56
N GLY A 64 -11.17 8.17 27.78
CA GLY A 64 -10.63 7.49 28.94
C GLY A 64 -9.14 7.14 28.77
N VAL A 65 -8.81 5.86 28.80
CA VAL A 65 -7.44 5.36 28.57
C VAL A 65 -7.17 5.02 27.10
N ASN A 66 -8.20 5.03 26.25
CA ASN A 66 -8.11 4.58 24.87
C ASN A 66 -7.74 5.74 23.94
N LYS A 67 -6.57 5.65 23.34
CA LYS A 67 -6.09 6.58 22.33
C LYS A 67 -6.64 6.22 20.97
N PHE A 68 -7.04 7.23 20.19
CA PHE A 68 -7.54 7.05 18.83
C PHE A 68 -7.03 8.14 17.88
N ILE A 69 -7.11 7.83 16.59
CA ILE A 69 -6.93 8.79 15.50
C ILE A 69 -8.27 9.01 14.79
N GLU A 70 -8.50 10.23 14.36
CA GLU A 70 -9.71 10.64 13.65
C GLU A 70 -9.36 11.71 12.63
N SER A 71 -9.96 11.64 11.43
CA SER A 71 -9.84 12.71 10.45
C SER A 71 -11.18 13.41 10.23
N LYS A 72 -11.13 14.72 10.04
CA LYS A 72 -12.29 15.53 9.64
C LYS A 72 -12.62 15.40 8.15
N TYR A 73 -11.69 14.89 7.37
CA TYR A 73 -11.83 14.76 5.93
C TYR A 73 -12.56 13.47 5.56
N LYS A 74 -13.31 13.49 4.46
CA LYS A 74 -13.83 12.28 3.84
C LYS A 74 -12.66 11.45 3.28
N ARG A 75 -12.88 10.16 3.05
CA ARG A 75 -11.82 9.22 2.65
C ARG A 75 -11.09 9.63 1.37
N ASP A 76 -11.82 10.01 0.33
CA ASP A 76 -11.29 10.47 -0.94
C ASP A 76 -10.46 11.75 -0.77
N GLU A 77 -10.99 12.74 -0.06
CA GLU A 77 -10.29 13.99 0.24
C GLU A 77 -9.04 13.74 1.11
N LEU A 78 -9.17 12.90 2.13
CA LEU A 78 -8.05 12.52 3.00
C LEU A 78 -6.92 11.87 2.20
N PHE A 79 -7.26 10.94 1.31
CA PHE A 79 -6.28 10.28 0.45
C PHE A 79 -5.56 11.29 -0.46
N GLU A 80 -6.29 12.19 -1.12
CA GLU A 80 -5.71 13.22 -1.99
C GLU A 80 -4.77 14.16 -1.21
N LYS A 81 -5.15 14.58 -0.01
CA LYS A 81 -4.29 15.41 0.85
C LYS A 81 -3.05 14.66 1.36
N ALA A 82 -3.17 13.36 1.57
CA ALA A 82 -2.08 12.53 2.06
C ALA A 82 -1.07 12.11 0.98
N LYS A 83 -1.41 12.23 -0.31
CA LYS A 83 -0.54 11.81 -1.43
C LYS A 83 0.87 12.37 -1.36
N VAL A 84 1.03 13.59 -0.86
CA VAL A 84 2.36 14.21 -0.68
C VAL A 84 3.25 13.46 0.31
N TYR A 85 2.67 12.66 1.20
CA TYR A 85 3.36 11.87 2.22
C TYR A 85 3.47 10.39 1.86
N LEU A 86 2.61 9.90 0.96
CA LEU A 86 2.56 8.50 0.56
C LEU A 86 3.66 8.17 -0.45
N THR A 87 4.11 6.94 -0.42
CA THR A 87 5.14 6.45 -1.32
C THR A 87 4.80 5.05 -1.84
N THR A 88 5.38 4.69 -2.98
CA THR A 88 5.22 3.34 -3.52
C THR A 88 5.69 2.27 -2.53
N PRO A 89 4.96 1.18 -2.36
CA PRO A 89 5.44 0.05 -1.57
C PRO A 89 6.55 -0.74 -2.26
N VAL A 90 6.74 -0.58 -3.58
CA VAL A 90 7.70 -1.33 -4.38
C VAL A 90 9.12 -0.87 -4.10
N ARG A 91 9.97 -1.80 -3.65
CA ARG A 91 11.38 -1.55 -3.33
C ARG A 91 12.32 -1.98 -4.44
N LYS A 92 12.00 -3.11 -5.07
CA LYS A 92 12.77 -3.67 -6.19
C LYS A 92 11.85 -4.48 -7.08
N THR A 93 12.16 -4.51 -8.37
CA THR A 93 11.49 -5.36 -9.35
C THR A 93 12.52 -6.18 -10.11
N GLY A 94 12.09 -7.34 -10.59
CA GLY A 94 12.90 -8.21 -11.43
C GLY A 94 12.04 -9.36 -11.96
N TYR A 95 12.70 -10.39 -12.48
CA TYR A 95 12.05 -11.54 -13.06
C TYR A 95 12.54 -12.82 -12.38
N ILE A 96 11.65 -13.79 -12.29
CA ILE A 96 11.93 -15.15 -11.82
C ILE A 96 11.28 -16.16 -12.75
N ASP A 97 11.73 -17.42 -12.69
CA ASP A 97 11.06 -18.50 -13.39
C ASP A 97 9.67 -18.75 -12.78
N LYS A 98 8.69 -19.08 -13.63
CA LYS A 98 7.31 -19.40 -13.19
C LYS A 98 7.25 -20.50 -12.15
N THR A 99 8.17 -21.45 -12.18
CA THR A 99 8.23 -22.57 -11.23
C THR A 99 8.63 -22.13 -9.82
N GLN A 100 9.16 -20.92 -9.68
CA GLN A 100 9.55 -20.33 -8.38
C GLN A 100 8.42 -19.56 -7.69
N VAL A 101 7.26 -19.42 -8.35
CA VAL A 101 6.09 -18.76 -7.75
C VAL A 101 5.58 -19.59 -6.58
N THR A 102 5.35 -18.93 -5.44
CA THR A 102 4.86 -19.55 -4.20
C THR A 102 3.49 -19.01 -3.83
N GLU A 103 2.80 -19.71 -2.93
CA GLU A 103 1.48 -19.28 -2.40
C GLU A 103 1.51 -17.94 -1.63
N ASN A 104 2.69 -17.51 -1.19
CA ASN A 104 2.87 -16.22 -0.51
C ASN A 104 2.98 -15.03 -1.47
N MET A 105 3.09 -15.30 -2.75
CA MET A 105 3.10 -14.27 -3.79
C MET A 105 1.66 -14.00 -4.23
N VAL A 106 1.30 -12.73 -4.31
CA VAL A 106 -0.01 -12.28 -4.78
C VAL A 106 0.11 -11.51 -6.08
N PHE A 107 -0.95 -11.46 -6.85
CA PHE A 107 -0.97 -10.63 -8.06
C PHE A 107 -0.75 -9.15 -7.71
N ALA A 108 0.02 -8.49 -8.54
CA ALA A 108 0.36 -7.08 -8.45
C ALA A 108 0.46 -6.46 -9.84
N GLY A 109 0.87 -5.21 -9.93
CA GLY A 109 1.10 -4.51 -11.18
C GLY A 109 -0.12 -4.57 -12.12
N GLU A 110 0.15 -4.60 -13.42
CA GLU A 110 -0.89 -4.67 -14.45
C GLU A 110 -1.77 -5.93 -14.35
N THR A 111 -1.23 -7.04 -13.85
CA THR A 111 -2.00 -8.27 -13.63
C THR A 111 -3.15 -8.04 -12.65
N ALA A 112 -2.85 -7.50 -11.47
CA ALA A 112 -3.87 -7.18 -10.48
C ALA A 112 -4.81 -6.08 -10.97
N LEU A 113 -4.28 -5.06 -11.63
CA LEU A 113 -5.07 -3.96 -12.17
C LEU A 113 -6.07 -4.43 -13.23
N SER A 114 -5.65 -5.35 -14.11
CA SER A 114 -6.53 -5.92 -15.15
C SER A 114 -7.66 -6.79 -14.59
N GLU A 115 -7.45 -7.43 -13.45
CA GLU A 115 -8.51 -8.19 -12.78
C GLU A 115 -9.57 -7.28 -12.11
N LYS A 116 -9.19 -6.07 -11.78
CA LYS A 116 -10.03 -5.11 -11.03
C LYS A 116 -10.64 -4.01 -11.90
N THR A 117 -10.21 -3.88 -13.14
CA THR A 117 -10.63 -2.84 -14.09
C THR A 117 -10.85 -3.44 -15.48
N MET A 118 -11.15 -2.59 -16.46
CA MET A 118 -11.30 -2.99 -17.87
C MET A 118 -9.95 -3.05 -18.63
N LEU A 119 -8.83 -2.88 -17.94
CA LEU A 119 -7.52 -2.98 -18.56
C LEU A 119 -7.26 -4.42 -19.04
N ASN A 120 -6.76 -4.55 -20.26
CA ASN A 120 -6.34 -5.86 -20.77
C ASN A 120 -5.11 -6.37 -20.01
N PRO A 121 -5.05 -7.68 -19.69
CA PRO A 121 -3.92 -8.25 -18.97
C PRO A 121 -2.62 -8.17 -19.79
N SER A 122 -1.52 -7.97 -19.10
CA SER A 122 -0.18 -8.07 -19.66
C SER A 122 0.17 -9.55 -19.95
N ARG A 123 0.98 -9.80 -20.98
CA ARG A 123 1.48 -11.15 -21.30
C ARG A 123 2.29 -11.75 -20.15
N VAL A 124 3.10 -10.94 -19.48
CA VAL A 124 3.92 -11.37 -18.34
C VAL A 124 3.16 -11.06 -17.05
N VAL A 125 2.91 -12.11 -16.28
CA VAL A 125 2.22 -11.97 -14.97
C VAL A 125 3.14 -11.32 -13.97
N THR A 126 2.59 -10.39 -13.19
CA THR A 126 3.29 -9.72 -12.10
C THR A 126 2.78 -10.21 -10.74
N TYR A 127 3.72 -10.56 -9.87
CA TYR A 127 3.47 -10.90 -8.47
C TYR A 127 4.19 -9.92 -7.55
N ALA A 128 3.76 -9.87 -6.30
CA ALA A 128 4.42 -9.16 -5.22
C ALA A 128 4.60 -10.06 -3.99
N ILE A 129 5.67 -9.81 -3.27
CA ILE A 129 5.98 -10.42 -1.97
C ILE A 129 6.71 -9.40 -1.11
N SER A 130 6.62 -9.51 0.22
CA SER A 130 7.44 -8.67 1.11
C SER A 130 8.94 -8.94 0.88
N GLU A 131 9.73 -7.88 0.76
CA GLU A 131 11.20 -7.98 0.62
C GLU A 131 11.86 -8.73 1.79
N LYS A 132 11.19 -8.77 2.93
CA LYS A 132 11.65 -9.51 4.11
C LYS A 132 11.73 -11.02 3.89
N TYR A 133 10.92 -11.55 2.98
CA TYR A 133 10.78 -12.99 2.75
C TYR A 133 11.33 -13.47 1.41
N TYR A 134 12.08 -12.62 0.72
CA TYR A 134 12.67 -12.99 -0.57
C TYR A 134 14.08 -12.41 -0.73
N ASP A 135 15.01 -13.23 -1.17
CA ASP A 135 16.38 -12.77 -1.45
C ASP A 135 16.41 -12.03 -2.79
N LYS A 136 16.63 -10.72 -2.72
CA LYS A 136 16.73 -9.86 -3.91
C LYS A 136 17.81 -10.28 -4.91
N ALA A 137 18.83 -11.03 -4.47
CA ALA A 137 19.89 -11.52 -5.34
C ALA A 137 19.39 -12.60 -6.32
N LEU A 138 18.23 -13.22 -6.04
CA LEU A 138 17.63 -14.21 -6.92
C LEU A 138 16.84 -13.61 -8.09
N LEU A 139 16.59 -12.28 -8.06
CA LEU A 139 15.93 -11.59 -9.18
C LEU A 139 16.91 -11.40 -10.34
N THR A 140 16.42 -11.61 -11.55
CA THR A 140 17.11 -11.20 -12.77
C THR A 140 16.54 -9.89 -13.31
N ASP A 141 17.39 -9.06 -13.90
CA ASP A 141 16.95 -7.76 -14.41
C ASP A 141 16.37 -7.85 -15.83
N GLU A 142 16.59 -8.97 -16.52
CA GLU A 142 16.21 -9.17 -17.90
C GLU A 142 15.05 -10.16 -18.07
N LEU A 143 14.10 -9.79 -18.91
CA LEU A 143 13.06 -10.66 -19.42
C LEU A 143 13.62 -11.38 -20.67
N ILE A 144 14.03 -12.64 -20.51
CA ILE A 144 14.60 -13.45 -21.60
C ILE A 144 13.50 -14.23 -22.31
N ASP A 145 12.63 -14.88 -21.56
CA ASP A 145 11.54 -15.72 -22.10
C ASP A 145 10.21 -15.38 -21.39
N PRO A 146 9.33 -14.59 -22.05
CA PRO A 146 8.04 -14.21 -21.49
C PRO A 146 7.12 -15.39 -21.17
N ASP A 147 7.33 -16.54 -21.77
CA ASP A 147 6.50 -17.72 -21.54
C ASP A 147 6.96 -18.53 -20.32
N LYS A 148 8.18 -18.32 -19.86
CA LYS A 148 8.78 -19.02 -18.71
C LYS A 148 9.01 -18.15 -17.49
N GLN A 149 8.98 -16.83 -17.62
CA GLN A 149 9.25 -15.90 -16.54
C GLN A 149 8.00 -15.14 -16.11
N VAL A 150 8.02 -14.72 -14.86
CA VAL A 150 7.07 -13.76 -14.28
C VAL A 150 7.86 -12.59 -13.71
N ARG A 151 7.22 -11.43 -13.64
CA ARG A 151 7.75 -10.27 -12.94
C ARG A 151 7.45 -10.40 -11.45
N LEU A 152 8.42 -10.08 -10.60
CA LEU A 152 8.26 -10.08 -9.16
C LEU A 152 8.62 -8.69 -8.60
N GLU A 153 7.69 -8.12 -7.84
CA GLU A 153 7.90 -6.89 -7.07
C GLU A 153 8.18 -7.25 -5.61
N LEU A 154 9.28 -6.74 -5.07
CA LEU A 154 9.59 -6.84 -3.65
C LEU A 154 9.06 -5.58 -2.96
N TRP A 155 8.13 -5.76 -2.02
CA TRP A 155 7.45 -4.69 -1.32
C TRP A 155 8.03 -4.45 0.07
N ALA A 156 7.99 -3.21 0.53
CA ALA A 156 8.44 -2.81 1.86
C ALA A 156 7.59 -3.41 3.00
N TYR A 157 6.36 -3.83 2.72
CA TYR A 157 5.45 -4.49 3.64
C TYR A 157 4.69 -5.62 2.94
N ASN A 158 3.99 -6.43 3.73
CA ASN A 158 3.27 -7.58 3.19
C ASN A 158 2.15 -7.14 2.24
N PRO A 159 2.18 -7.50 0.95
CA PRO A 159 1.13 -7.13 0.00
C PRO A 159 -0.23 -7.77 0.31
N LYS A 160 -0.27 -8.79 1.17
CA LYS A 160 -1.50 -9.41 1.69
C LYS A 160 -2.10 -8.68 2.87
N GLN A 161 -1.43 -7.69 3.47
CA GLN A 161 -1.84 -7.06 4.73
C GLN A 161 -3.29 -6.55 4.72
N PHE A 162 -3.72 -5.95 3.62
CA PHE A 162 -5.07 -5.39 3.43
C PHE A 162 -5.82 -6.06 2.28
N SER A 163 -5.31 -7.17 1.78
CA SER A 163 -5.88 -7.88 0.64
C SER A 163 -7.15 -8.65 1.05
N GLU A 164 -8.14 -8.59 0.19
CA GLU A 164 -9.41 -9.34 0.31
C GLU A 164 -9.44 -10.57 -0.62
N ASP A 165 -8.48 -10.66 -1.53
CA ASP A 165 -8.40 -11.70 -2.57
C ASP A 165 -6.94 -12.16 -2.79
N ASN A 166 -6.63 -12.72 -3.94
CA ASN A 166 -5.26 -13.14 -4.30
C ASN A 166 -4.42 -12.02 -4.95
N SER A 167 -4.84 -10.78 -4.83
CA SER A 167 -4.15 -9.60 -5.32
C SER A 167 -3.68 -8.71 -4.17
N ALA A 168 -2.70 -7.85 -4.42
CA ALA A 168 -2.37 -6.76 -3.52
C ALA A 168 -3.61 -5.86 -3.30
N ASP A 169 -3.68 -5.19 -2.16
CA ASP A 169 -4.79 -4.29 -1.87
C ASP A 169 -4.85 -3.10 -2.85
N ASP A 170 -6.05 -2.62 -3.08
CA ASP A 170 -6.33 -1.62 -4.11
C ASP A 170 -5.54 -0.32 -3.93
N ILE A 171 -5.44 0.21 -2.71
CA ILE A 171 -4.75 1.47 -2.45
C ILE A 171 -3.23 1.31 -2.61
N SER A 172 -2.64 0.24 -2.08
CA SER A 172 -1.21 -0.02 -2.30
C SER A 172 -0.91 -0.29 -3.77
N LEU A 173 -1.84 -0.95 -4.49
CA LEU A 173 -1.73 -1.15 -5.93
C LEU A 173 -1.71 0.20 -6.67
N VAL A 174 -2.62 1.11 -6.34
CA VAL A 174 -2.62 2.49 -6.89
C VAL A 174 -1.27 3.17 -6.63
N LEU A 175 -0.75 3.08 -5.41
CA LEU A 175 0.54 3.69 -5.03
C LEU A 175 1.74 3.02 -5.71
N SER A 176 1.60 1.81 -6.21
CA SER A 176 2.68 1.09 -6.90
C SER A 176 2.93 1.56 -8.33
N PHE A 177 1.96 2.26 -8.93
CA PHE A 177 2.09 2.83 -10.27
C PHE A 177 2.65 4.24 -10.17
N THR A 178 3.97 4.35 -10.28
CA THR A 178 4.69 5.61 -10.37
C THR A 178 5.26 5.77 -11.79
N ASP A 179 5.29 7.00 -12.29
CA ASP A 179 5.92 7.35 -13.57
C ASP A 179 5.42 6.54 -14.78
N THR A 180 4.14 6.14 -14.77
CA THR A 180 3.54 5.54 -15.95
C THR A 180 3.26 6.61 -17.01
N ASN A 181 3.56 6.29 -18.29
CA ASN A 181 3.25 7.12 -19.44
C ASN A 181 2.17 6.47 -20.32
N ASP A 182 1.52 5.42 -19.85
CA ASP A 182 0.43 4.74 -20.56
C ASP A 182 -0.92 5.24 -20.03
N GLU A 183 -1.62 6.03 -20.86
CA GLU A 183 -2.92 6.62 -20.51
C GLU A 183 -3.95 5.56 -20.08
N ARG A 184 -3.90 4.37 -20.66
CA ARG A 184 -4.83 3.28 -20.30
C ARG A 184 -4.58 2.77 -18.88
N ILE A 185 -3.32 2.73 -18.45
CA ILE A 185 -2.95 2.38 -17.08
C ILE A 185 -3.37 3.50 -16.13
N GLU A 186 -3.11 4.74 -16.47
CA GLU A 186 -3.52 5.90 -15.68
C GLU A 186 -5.04 5.92 -15.44
N GLU A 187 -5.83 5.74 -16.50
CA GLU A 187 -7.30 5.65 -16.40
C GLU A 187 -7.76 4.50 -15.51
N ALA A 188 -7.14 3.34 -15.64
CA ALA A 188 -7.47 2.17 -14.82
C ALA A 188 -7.11 2.39 -13.33
N VAL A 189 -5.98 3.01 -13.06
CA VAL A 189 -5.55 3.38 -11.69
C VAL A 189 -6.52 4.39 -11.08
N ASP A 190 -6.91 5.41 -11.82
CA ASP A 190 -7.86 6.42 -11.36
C ASP A 190 -9.24 5.81 -11.08
N GLU A 191 -9.72 4.93 -11.96
CA GLU A 191 -10.97 4.19 -11.76
C GLU A 191 -10.94 3.35 -10.47
N LEU A 192 -9.86 2.62 -10.26
CA LEU A 192 -9.71 1.78 -9.07
C LEU A 192 -9.67 2.61 -7.79
N GLN A 193 -8.90 3.69 -7.79
CA GLN A 193 -8.81 4.63 -6.66
C GLN A 193 -10.18 5.22 -6.32
N GLU A 194 -10.87 5.76 -7.32
CA GLU A 194 -12.16 6.40 -7.14
C GLU A 194 -13.20 5.42 -6.57
N ARG A 195 -13.30 4.23 -7.17
CA ARG A 195 -14.22 3.20 -6.70
C ARG A 195 -13.94 2.78 -5.25
N ARG A 196 -12.67 2.51 -4.90
CA ARG A 196 -12.30 2.06 -3.55
C ARG A 196 -12.55 3.13 -2.49
N LEU A 197 -12.36 4.39 -2.79
CA LEU A 197 -12.51 5.48 -1.82
C LEU A 197 -13.95 6.00 -1.69
N GLN A 198 -14.82 5.69 -2.64
CA GLN A 198 -16.25 6.04 -2.59
C GLN A 198 -17.13 4.97 -1.91
N GLU A 199 -16.66 3.73 -1.81
CA GLU A 199 -17.33 2.65 -1.06
C GLU A 199 -17.31 2.90 0.46
#